data_7f7ea6b8b01a8ab52ecd8ba7cd233999
#
_entry.id   7f7ea6b8b01a8ab52ecd8ba7cd233999
#
_cell.length_a   1.000
_cell.length_b   1.000
_cell.length_c   1.000
_cell.angle_alpha   90.00
_cell.angle_beta   90.00
_cell.angle_gamma   90.00
#
_symmetry.space_group_name_H-M   'P 1'
#
loop_
_entity.id
_entity.type
_entity.pdbx_description
1 polymer ?
#
loop_
_entity_poly.entity_id
_entity_poly.type
_entity_poly.pdbx_seq_one_letter_code
_entity_poly.pdbx_strand_id
1 'polypeptide(L)'
;MKLAIISHTEHYKDHDRNIVGWGPTITEINHLAKDFEKIYHVAFFHSEEAPPSSLAYTAANIEFVPLPPSGGRDFRSKMTVLTNLPQTISVVREVLKKVDVFQFRAPVGIGVYLIPYLTLFSSKKGWFKYAGNWSQEHPPLGYKIQRHFLQRQKRKVTINGKWPDQPKQCLTFENPCLTLAERAEGLEIVRQKQYVPKFTFCFVGRLEDEKGVQRILEAFTQNVYTHFVNEIHLIGNGPKREDYEAQVREKNIPVQFHGFLSRKEVFAIYKRSHFLLLPSTASEGFPKVIAEAMNYGCIPVVSQISSIGQYIHTSNGYLV
;
A
#
# COMPACT_ATOMS: atom_id res chain seq x y z
N MET A 1 26.08 2.08 -8.43
CA MET A 1 25.51 3.22 -7.66
C MET A 1 24.80 2.68 -6.42
N LYS A 2 25.02 3.30 -5.24
CA LYS A 2 24.45 2.89 -3.95
C LYS A 2 23.24 3.75 -3.62
N LEU A 3 22.13 3.12 -3.21
CA LEU A 3 20.85 3.78 -2.91
C LEU A 3 20.50 3.64 -1.43
N ALA A 4 20.03 4.73 -0.79
CA ALA A 4 19.30 4.66 0.47
C ALA A 4 17.79 4.77 0.20
N ILE A 5 17.00 3.81 0.67
CA ILE A 5 15.54 3.91 0.70
C ILE A 5 15.13 4.17 2.15
N ILE A 6 14.53 5.32 2.41
CA ILE A 6 14.06 5.72 3.74
C ILE A 6 12.54 5.63 3.74
N SER A 7 11.97 4.80 4.60
CA SER A 7 10.53 4.54 4.62
C SER A 7 10.00 4.24 6.03
N HIS A 8 8.68 4.15 6.15
CA HIS A 8 7.98 3.68 7.34
C HIS A 8 7.62 2.20 7.26
N THR A 9 8.22 1.47 6.32
CA THR A 9 7.92 0.05 6.16
C THR A 9 8.24 -0.70 7.44
N GLU A 10 7.28 -1.43 7.92
CA GLU A 10 7.41 -2.26 9.13
C GLU A 10 8.25 -3.48 8.82
N HIS A 11 9.19 -3.78 9.70
CA HIS A 11 10.04 -4.98 9.66
C HIS A 11 10.00 -5.68 10.99
N TYR A 12 10.18 -6.99 10.91
CA TYR A 12 10.09 -7.93 12.02
C TYR A 12 11.20 -8.97 11.90
N LYS A 13 11.34 -9.83 12.91
CA LYS A 13 12.04 -11.11 12.79
C LYS A 13 11.02 -12.22 12.58
N ASP A 14 11.30 -13.10 11.62
CA ASP A 14 10.56 -14.34 11.48
C ASP A 14 11.02 -15.40 12.52
N HIS A 15 10.45 -16.59 12.46
CA HIS A 15 10.79 -17.69 13.36
C HIS A 15 12.26 -18.11 13.26
N ASP A 16 12.88 -17.96 12.09
CA ASP A 16 14.29 -18.26 11.84
C ASP A 16 15.21 -17.07 12.12
N ARG A 17 14.66 -15.99 12.71
CA ARG A 17 15.34 -14.71 13.01
C ARG A 17 15.79 -13.91 11.78
N ASN A 18 15.31 -14.23 10.60
CA ASN A 18 15.56 -13.42 9.42
C ASN A 18 14.76 -12.12 9.47
N ILE A 19 15.29 -11.08 8.86
CA ILE A 19 14.57 -9.80 8.71
C ILE A 19 13.56 -9.93 7.58
N VAL A 20 12.30 -9.75 7.93
CA VAL A 20 11.17 -9.73 7.01
C VAL A 20 10.44 -8.39 7.13
N GLY A 21 9.79 -7.95 6.08
CA GLY A 21 9.06 -6.69 6.09
C GLY A 21 7.78 -6.76 5.25
N TRP A 22 7.01 -5.70 5.29
CA TRP A 22 5.73 -5.63 4.57
C TRP A 22 5.87 -5.97 3.09
N GLY A 23 5.24 -7.07 2.69
CA GLY A 23 5.45 -7.77 1.43
C GLY A 23 5.44 -6.87 0.18
N PRO A 24 4.43 -5.99 -0.04
CA PRO A 24 4.39 -5.11 -1.21
C PRO A 24 5.61 -4.18 -1.36
N THR A 25 6.18 -3.70 -0.25
CA THR A 25 7.39 -2.87 -0.30
C THR A 25 8.64 -3.73 -0.54
N ILE A 26 8.73 -4.87 0.13
CA ILE A 26 9.87 -5.79 -0.04
C ILE A 26 9.95 -6.29 -1.48
N THR A 27 8.83 -6.65 -2.11
CA THR A 27 8.77 -7.04 -3.53
C THR A 27 9.31 -5.93 -4.45
N GLU A 28 8.91 -4.69 -4.20
CA GLU A 28 9.40 -3.54 -4.98
C GLU A 28 10.91 -3.33 -4.80
N ILE A 29 11.42 -3.44 -3.56
CA ILE A 29 12.85 -3.24 -3.28
C ILE A 29 13.69 -4.38 -3.85
N ASN A 30 13.23 -5.63 -3.76
CA ASN A 30 13.89 -6.77 -4.41
C ASN A 30 13.97 -6.58 -5.93
N HIS A 31 12.96 -5.98 -6.56
CA HIS A 31 13.00 -5.64 -7.98
C HIS A 31 14.03 -4.55 -8.28
N LEU A 32 14.06 -3.48 -7.49
CA LEU A 32 15.02 -2.39 -7.63
C LEU A 32 16.47 -2.83 -7.39
N ALA A 33 16.70 -3.89 -6.63
CA ALA A 33 18.05 -4.37 -6.31
C ALA A 33 18.87 -4.75 -7.55
N LYS A 34 18.23 -5.01 -8.68
CA LYS A 34 18.88 -5.33 -9.96
C LYS A 34 19.60 -4.12 -10.59
N ASP A 35 19.13 -2.91 -10.25
CA ASP A 35 19.61 -1.67 -10.86
C ASP A 35 20.65 -0.95 -9.99
N PHE A 36 20.90 -1.46 -8.77
CA PHE A 36 21.80 -0.83 -7.81
C PHE A 36 22.87 -1.81 -7.31
N GLU A 37 24.08 -1.30 -7.13
CA GLU A 37 25.19 -2.04 -6.52
C GLU A 37 24.87 -2.46 -5.07
N LYS A 38 24.27 -1.56 -4.32
CA LYS A 38 23.87 -1.74 -2.92
C LYS A 38 22.65 -0.89 -2.60
N ILE A 39 21.72 -1.48 -1.88
CA ILE A 39 20.57 -0.74 -1.31
C ILE A 39 20.63 -0.81 0.22
N TYR A 40 20.59 0.36 0.86
CA TYR A 40 20.36 0.50 2.30
C TYR A 40 18.89 0.82 2.52
N HIS A 41 18.12 -0.12 3.08
CA HIS A 41 16.72 0.14 3.42
C HIS A 41 16.61 0.56 4.87
N VAL A 42 16.43 1.87 5.10
CA VAL A 42 16.30 2.50 6.40
C VAL A 42 14.81 2.54 6.76
N ALA A 43 14.37 1.71 7.69
CA ALA A 43 12.95 1.55 7.98
C ALA A 43 12.68 1.05 9.41
N PHE A 44 11.40 1.06 9.81
CA PHE A 44 11.00 0.71 11.17
C PHE A 44 11.21 -0.78 11.46
N PHE A 45 11.72 -1.05 12.66
CA PHE A 45 11.88 -2.40 13.18
C PHE A 45 11.00 -2.59 14.41
N HIS A 46 10.16 -3.60 14.37
CA HIS A 46 9.24 -4.01 15.41
C HIS A 46 9.70 -5.30 16.06
N SER A 47 9.48 -5.44 17.38
CA SER A 47 9.85 -6.63 18.15
C SER A 47 8.75 -7.70 18.17
N GLU A 48 7.56 -7.36 17.71
CA GLU A 48 6.40 -8.24 17.65
C GLU A 48 6.60 -9.32 16.58
N GLU A 49 5.75 -10.34 16.62
CA GLU A 49 5.74 -11.42 15.64
C GLU A 49 5.41 -10.90 14.22
N ALA A 50 6.13 -11.44 13.24
CA ALA A 50 5.95 -11.04 11.85
C ALA A 50 4.56 -11.43 11.32
N PRO A 51 3.79 -10.50 10.73
CA PRO A 51 2.55 -10.85 10.05
C PRO A 51 2.80 -11.85 8.90
N PRO A 52 1.86 -12.78 8.62
CA PRO A 52 2.00 -13.77 7.54
C PRO A 52 2.21 -13.17 6.13
N SER A 53 1.85 -11.89 5.93
CA SER A 53 2.06 -11.15 4.69
C SER A 53 3.48 -10.57 4.55
N SER A 54 4.34 -10.75 5.56
CA SER A 54 5.74 -10.30 5.54
C SER A 54 6.58 -11.15 4.60
N LEU A 55 7.54 -10.52 3.92
CA LEU A 55 8.47 -11.17 2.99
C LEU A 55 9.91 -10.86 3.35
N ALA A 56 10.81 -11.79 3.04
CA ALA A 56 12.25 -11.60 3.15
C ALA A 56 12.82 -10.86 1.92
N TYR A 57 13.97 -10.22 2.11
CA TYR A 57 14.79 -9.78 0.99
C TYR A 57 15.38 -11.00 0.27
N THR A 58 15.28 -11.00 -1.05
CA THR A 58 15.84 -12.09 -1.89
C THR A 58 17.17 -11.73 -2.51
N ALA A 59 17.53 -10.44 -2.54
CA ALA A 59 18.76 -9.95 -3.12
C ALA A 59 19.82 -9.69 -2.04
N ALA A 60 21.02 -10.24 -2.21
CA ALA A 60 22.12 -10.14 -1.24
C ALA A 60 22.70 -8.71 -1.11
N ASN A 61 22.44 -7.83 -2.08
CA ASN A 61 22.90 -6.44 -2.07
C ASN A 61 21.95 -5.48 -1.33
N ILE A 62 20.97 -5.98 -0.61
CA ILE A 62 20.10 -5.18 0.25
C ILE A 62 20.55 -5.31 1.70
N GLU A 63 20.72 -4.18 2.36
CA GLU A 63 21.05 -4.09 3.78
C GLU A 63 19.95 -3.34 4.52
N PHE A 64 19.33 -4.01 5.50
CA PHE A 64 18.34 -3.39 6.37
C PHE A 64 19.02 -2.58 7.46
N VAL A 65 18.59 -1.31 7.63
CA VAL A 65 19.05 -0.41 8.68
C VAL A 65 17.86 -0.03 9.55
N PRO A 66 17.81 -0.50 10.81
CA PRO A 66 16.65 -0.32 11.67
C PRO A 66 16.47 1.12 12.13
N LEU A 67 15.24 1.60 12.13
CA LEU A 67 14.76 2.79 12.84
C LEU A 67 13.78 2.38 13.94
N PRO A 68 13.70 3.12 15.04
CA PRO A 68 12.66 2.91 16.03
C PRO A 68 11.29 3.22 15.43
N PRO A 69 10.26 2.40 15.74
CA PRO A 69 8.88 2.67 15.31
C PRO A 69 8.44 4.07 15.75
N SER A 70 7.86 4.83 14.82
CA SER A 70 7.52 6.24 15.08
C SER A 70 6.21 6.62 14.40
N GLY A 71 5.28 7.17 15.19
CA GLY A 71 3.95 7.50 14.74
C GLY A 71 2.93 6.41 15.08
N GLY A 72 1.67 6.68 14.81
CA GLY A 72 0.55 5.82 15.13
C GLY A 72 -0.75 6.60 15.22
N ARG A 73 -1.85 5.95 15.61
CA ARG A 73 -3.17 6.59 15.69
C ARG A 73 -3.39 7.34 17.03
N ASP A 74 -2.88 6.79 18.11
CA ASP A 74 -3.00 7.37 19.45
C ASP A 74 -1.98 8.48 19.71
N PHE A 75 -2.22 9.27 20.77
CA PHE A 75 -1.38 10.41 21.12
C PHE A 75 0.04 10.01 21.51
N ARG A 76 0.20 8.90 22.26
CA ARG A 76 1.53 8.43 22.72
C ARG A 76 2.39 8.01 21.52
N SER A 77 1.82 7.24 20.63
CA SER A 77 2.50 6.86 19.37
C SER A 77 2.85 8.05 18.50
N LYS A 78 2.01 9.10 18.44
CA LYS A 78 2.36 10.34 17.73
C LYS A 78 3.54 11.07 18.36
N MET A 79 3.68 11.05 19.70
CA MET A 79 4.82 11.64 20.38
C MET A 79 6.16 10.95 20.04
N THR A 80 6.15 9.64 19.69
CA THR A 80 7.38 8.94 19.30
C THR A 80 8.04 9.54 18.05
N VAL A 81 7.29 10.26 17.22
CA VAL A 81 7.84 11.00 16.07
C VAL A 81 8.84 12.07 16.54
N LEU A 82 8.57 12.72 17.67
CA LEU A 82 9.46 13.75 18.23
C LEU A 82 10.56 13.14 19.10
N THR A 83 10.24 12.16 19.94
CA THR A 83 11.23 11.57 20.84
C THR A 83 12.30 10.78 20.09
N ASN A 84 11.96 10.14 18.99
CA ASN A 84 12.90 9.38 18.15
C ASN A 84 13.61 10.22 17.09
N LEU A 85 13.32 11.53 17.00
CA LEU A 85 13.89 12.43 15.99
C LEU A 85 15.43 12.44 16.00
N PRO A 86 16.13 12.62 17.17
CA PRO A 86 17.59 12.66 17.18
C PRO A 86 18.23 11.38 16.65
N GLN A 87 17.71 10.22 17.08
CA GLN A 87 18.19 8.92 16.64
C GLN A 87 17.93 8.72 15.15
N THR A 88 16.73 9.03 14.67
CA THR A 88 16.35 8.90 13.25
C THR A 88 17.24 9.75 12.35
N ILE A 89 17.45 11.03 12.70
CA ILE A 89 18.36 11.91 11.94
C ILE A 89 19.79 11.38 11.96
N SER A 90 20.28 10.90 13.11
CA SER A 90 21.64 10.36 13.23
C SER A 90 21.83 9.16 12.30
N VAL A 91 20.92 8.17 12.33
CA VAL A 91 20.97 6.99 11.47
C VAL A 91 20.91 7.37 10.00
N VAL A 92 19.95 8.22 9.62
CA VAL A 92 19.80 8.67 8.22
C VAL A 92 21.06 9.39 7.75
N ARG A 93 21.64 10.26 8.56
CA ARG A 93 22.87 10.99 8.23
C ARG A 93 24.05 10.05 8.01
N GLU A 94 24.23 9.03 8.83
CA GLU A 94 25.31 8.05 8.65
C GLU A 94 25.12 7.20 7.39
N VAL A 95 23.88 6.81 7.07
CA VAL A 95 23.60 6.09 5.81
C VAL A 95 23.85 6.99 4.60
N LEU A 96 23.45 8.26 4.64
CA LEU A 96 23.66 9.20 3.55
C LEU A 96 25.15 9.40 3.21
N LYS A 97 26.09 9.20 4.15
CA LYS A 97 27.54 9.22 3.88
C LYS A 97 28.00 8.05 2.99
N LYS A 98 27.29 6.91 3.07
CA LYS A 98 27.65 5.64 2.42
C LYS A 98 27.04 5.47 1.01
N VAL A 99 26.10 6.32 0.60
CA VAL A 99 25.31 6.17 -0.62
C VAL A 99 25.53 7.32 -1.60
N ASP A 100 25.21 7.07 -2.88
CA ASP A 100 25.26 8.07 -3.95
C ASP A 100 23.96 8.85 -4.05
N VAL A 101 22.82 8.18 -3.77
CA VAL A 101 21.47 8.70 -4.00
C VAL A 101 20.52 8.19 -2.91
N PHE A 102 19.45 8.96 -2.62
CA PHE A 102 18.41 8.52 -1.71
C PHE A 102 17.00 8.57 -2.36
N GLN A 103 16.12 7.70 -1.86
CA GLN A 103 14.66 7.79 -2.03
C GLN A 103 14.03 7.96 -0.64
N PHE A 104 13.21 8.99 -0.45
CA PHE A 104 12.39 9.12 0.75
C PHE A 104 10.92 8.83 0.41
N ARG A 105 10.29 7.93 1.15
CA ARG A 105 8.88 7.52 0.95
C ARG A 105 7.95 8.25 1.90
N ALA A 106 7.04 9.02 1.34
CA ALA A 106 6.04 9.83 2.02
C ALA A 106 4.60 9.42 1.57
N PRO A 107 3.54 9.82 2.29
CA PRO A 107 3.55 10.54 3.55
C PRO A 107 3.79 9.63 4.74
N VAL A 108 4.48 10.11 5.75
CA VAL A 108 4.78 9.36 6.98
C VAL A 108 5.08 10.32 8.15
N GLY A 109 4.87 9.89 9.40
CA GLY A 109 5.09 10.75 10.57
C GLY A 109 6.47 11.41 10.58
N ILE A 110 7.54 10.64 10.40
CA ILE A 110 8.92 11.14 10.35
C ILE A 110 9.21 12.10 9.17
N GLY A 111 8.34 12.10 8.15
CA GLY A 111 8.44 12.99 6.99
C GLY A 111 8.30 14.47 7.35
N VAL A 112 7.64 14.78 8.46
CA VAL A 112 7.45 16.17 8.92
C VAL A 112 8.80 16.86 9.16
N TYR A 113 9.81 16.14 9.64
CA TYR A 113 11.15 16.67 9.87
C TYR A 113 12.20 16.16 8.87
N LEU A 114 12.08 14.93 8.36
CA LEU A 114 13.07 14.40 7.41
C LEU A 114 12.98 15.07 6.03
N ILE A 115 11.79 15.43 5.55
CA ILE A 115 11.69 16.15 4.27
C ILE A 115 12.37 17.51 4.35
N PRO A 116 12.09 18.38 5.36
CA PRO A 116 12.86 19.61 5.58
C PRO A 116 14.36 19.35 5.73
N TYR A 117 14.76 18.38 6.57
CA TYR A 117 16.16 18.04 6.77
C TYR A 117 16.87 17.67 5.45
N LEU A 118 16.30 16.74 4.69
CA LEU A 118 16.85 16.31 3.39
C LEU A 118 16.88 17.45 2.37
N THR A 119 15.92 18.39 2.46
CA THR A 119 15.82 19.52 1.53
C THR A 119 16.85 20.59 1.83
N LEU A 120 17.02 20.95 3.10
CA LEU A 120 17.79 22.14 3.52
C LEU A 120 19.23 21.80 3.92
N PHE A 121 19.45 20.61 4.48
CA PHE A 121 20.75 20.25 5.09
C PHE A 121 21.47 19.11 4.37
N SER A 122 20.89 18.50 3.35
CA SER A 122 21.54 17.44 2.58
C SER A 122 21.82 17.89 1.14
N SER A 123 23.10 17.81 0.72
CA SER A 123 23.51 18.00 -0.68
C SER A 123 23.36 16.73 -1.53
N LYS A 124 23.03 15.56 -0.92
CA LYS A 124 22.88 14.30 -1.63
C LYS A 124 21.84 14.40 -2.75
N LYS A 125 22.15 13.80 -3.88
CA LYS A 125 21.15 13.56 -4.94
C LYS A 125 20.06 12.62 -4.40
N GLY A 126 18.84 12.76 -4.90
CA GLY A 126 17.75 11.91 -4.44
C GLY A 126 16.40 12.37 -4.94
N TRP A 127 15.37 11.60 -4.61
CA TRP A 127 14.00 11.93 -4.94
C TRP A 127 13.05 11.54 -3.80
N PHE A 128 11.86 12.10 -3.84
CA PHE A 128 10.79 11.80 -2.91
C PHE A 128 9.71 10.99 -3.62
N LYS A 129 9.18 9.95 -2.98
CA LYS A 129 8.03 9.19 -3.46
C LYS A 129 6.85 9.47 -2.54
N TYR A 130 5.85 10.18 -3.02
CA TYR A 130 4.61 10.43 -2.29
C TYR A 130 3.54 9.44 -2.75
N ALA A 131 3.32 8.39 -1.97
CA ALA A 131 2.41 7.29 -2.31
C ALA A 131 0.97 7.50 -1.80
N GLY A 132 0.70 8.60 -1.07
CA GLY A 132 -0.63 8.96 -0.59
C GLY A 132 -1.48 9.70 -1.63
N ASN A 133 -2.66 10.14 -1.20
CA ASN A 133 -3.51 11.01 -2.02
C ASN A 133 -2.90 12.41 -2.14
N TRP A 134 -2.39 12.73 -3.34
CA TRP A 134 -1.74 14.02 -3.62
C TRP A 134 -2.71 15.20 -3.56
N SER A 135 -3.95 15.00 -3.99
CA SER A 135 -5.01 16.02 -4.02
C SER A 135 -5.97 15.97 -2.84
N GLN A 136 -5.60 15.31 -1.73
CA GLN A 136 -6.46 15.28 -0.55
C GLN A 136 -6.82 16.69 -0.10
N GLU A 137 -8.13 17.01 -0.06
CA GLU A 137 -8.65 18.35 0.27
C GLU A 137 -8.41 18.69 1.75
N HIS A 138 -8.67 17.74 2.66
CA HIS A 138 -8.52 17.91 4.09
C HIS A 138 -7.44 16.97 4.67
N PRO A 139 -6.14 17.19 4.35
CA PRO A 139 -5.08 16.33 4.87
C PRO A 139 -4.79 16.63 6.33
N PRO A 140 -4.35 15.64 7.10
CA PRO A 140 -3.73 15.89 8.40
C PRO A 140 -2.62 16.93 8.30
N LEU A 141 -2.43 17.76 9.32
CA LEU A 141 -1.46 18.87 9.32
C LEU A 141 -0.05 18.40 8.87
N GLY A 142 0.42 17.26 9.41
CA GLY A 142 1.70 16.69 9.03
C GLY A 142 1.81 16.37 7.53
N TYR A 143 0.73 15.91 6.88
CA TYR A 143 0.73 15.64 5.44
C TYR A 143 0.65 16.94 4.62
N LYS A 144 -0.06 17.95 5.12
CA LYS A 144 -0.09 19.30 4.52
C LYS A 144 1.30 19.91 4.49
N ILE A 145 2.04 19.84 5.60
CA ILE A 145 3.43 20.32 5.70
C ILE A 145 4.32 19.56 4.71
N GLN A 146 4.26 18.23 4.67
CA GLN A 146 5.06 17.43 3.76
C GLN A 146 4.79 17.81 2.30
N ARG A 147 3.51 17.89 1.88
CA ARG A 147 3.16 18.31 0.51
C ARG A 147 3.66 19.72 0.19
N HIS A 148 3.56 20.66 1.11
CA HIS A 148 4.07 22.03 0.93
C HIS A 148 5.57 22.03 0.58
N PHE A 149 6.39 21.26 1.34
CA PHE A 149 7.82 21.12 1.03
C PHE A 149 8.06 20.39 -0.29
N LEU A 150 7.28 19.35 -0.59
CA LEU A 150 7.43 18.56 -1.81
C LEU A 150 7.04 19.34 -3.07
N GLN A 151 6.02 20.20 -2.99
CA GLN A 151 5.62 21.09 -4.09
C GLN A 151 6.68 22.14 -4.43
N ARG A 152 7.60 22.44 -3.49
CA ARG A 152 8.66 23.43 -3.65
C ARG A 152 10.07 22.82 -3.80
N GLN A 153 10.12 21.50 -4.04
CA GLN A 153 11.40 20.80 -4.20
C GLN A 153 12.13 21.19 -5.48
N LYS A 154 13.46 21.17 -5.39
CA LYS A 154 14.35 21.14 -6.56
C LYS A 154 14.57 19.69 -7.06
N ARG A 155 14.40 18.70 -6.18
CA ARG A 155 14.51 17.27 -6.49
C ARG A 155 13.20 16.76 -7.08
N LYS A 156 13.27 15.66 -7.82
CA LYS A 156 12.08 15.01 -8.34
C LYS A 156 11.21 14.45 -7.21
N VAL A 157 9.90 14.53 -7.42
CA VAL A 157 8.87 13.96 -6.54
C VAL A 157 7.99 13.06 -7.38
N THR A 158 7.91 11.78 -7.07
CA THR A 158 6.95 10.89 -7.74
C THR A 158 5.64 10.85 -6.95
N ILE A 159 4.52 11.00 -7.65
CA ILE A 159 3.17 11.08 -7.07
C ILE A 159 2.20 10.17 -7.82
N ASN A 160 1.18 9.66 -7.13
CA ASN A 160 0.12 8.89 -7.78
C ASN A 160 -0.83 9.83 -8.56
N GLY A 161 -1.17 9.43 -9.78
CA GLY A 161 -2.06 10.19 -10.66
C GLY A 161 -1.39 11.36 -11.37
N LYS A 162 -2.14 11.94 -12.30
CA LYS A 162 -1.76 13.12 -13.08
C LYS A 162 -2.71 14.27 -12.76
N TRP A 163 -2.16 15.39 -12.27
CA TRP A 163 -2.96 16.50 -11.75
C TRP A 163 -2.73 17.77 -12.57
N PRO A 164 -3.78 18.59 -12.86
CA PRO A 164 -3.66 19.79 -13.68
C PRO A 164 -2.58 20.76 -13.19
N ASP A 165 -2.54 21.02 -11.88
CA ASP A 165 -1.60 21.96 -11.24
C ASP A 165 -0.33 21.27 -10.71
N GLN A 166 0.04 20.15 -11.31
CA GLN A 166 1.20 19.37 -10.88
C GLN A 166 2.49 20.15 -11.16
N PRO A 167 3.30 20.47 -10.12
CA PRO A 167 4.58 21.15 -10.32
C PRO A 167 5.54 20.36 -11.22
N LYS A 168 6.37 21.05 -12.01
CA LYS A 168 7.30 20.43 -12.99
C LYS A 168 8.24 19.35 -12.43
N GLN A 169 8.60 19.43 -11.15
CA GLN A 169 9.40 18.42 -10.48
C GLN A 169 8.59 17.21 -10.03
N CYS A 170 7.26 17.31 -9.96
CA CYS A 170 6.38 16.19 -9.64
C CYS A 170 6.12 15.35 -10.88
N LEU A 171 6.41 14.07 -10.81
CA LEU A 171 6.25 13.12 -11.90
C LEU A 171 5.16 12.11 -11.51
N THR A 172 4.24 11.85 -12.40
CA THR A 172 3.27 10.76 -12.23
C THR A 172 4.03 9.44 -12.12
N PHE A 173 3.66 8.63 -11.14
CA PHE A 173 4.26 7.35 -10.87
C PHE A 173 3.18 6.30 -10.57
N GLU A 174 3.21 5.24 -11.34
CA GLU A 174 2.34 4.09 -11.14
C GLU A 174 3.04 3.07 -10.26
N ASN A 175 2.37 2.64 -9.18
CA ASN A 175 2.96 1.69 -8.25
C ASN A 175 3.05 0.30 -8.90
N PRO A 176 4.27 -0.23 -9.19
CA PRO A 176 4.39 -1.56 -9.74
C PRO A 176 3.90 -2.59 -8.71
N CYS A 177 3.08 -3.52 -9.15
CA CYS A 177 2.50 -4.54 -8.27
C CYS A 177 2.56 -5.96 -8.86
N LEU A 178 2.91 -6.09 -10.14
CA LEU A 178 2.90 -7.36 -10.87
C LEU A 178 4.25 -7.59 -11.57
N THR A 179 4.71 -8.83 -11.55
CA THR A 179 5.83 -9.29 -12.37
C THR A 179 5.38 -9.59 -13.80
N LEU A 180 6.32 -9.73 -14.74
CA LEU A 180 6.00 -10.14 -16.11
C LEU A 180 5.35 -11.52 -16.17
N ALA A 181 5.80 -12.45 -15.32
CA ALA A 181 5.22 -13.79 -15.23
C ALA A 181 3.76 -13.74 -14.73
N GLU A 182 3.48 -12.96 -13.68
CA GLU A 182 2.12 -12.77 -13.18
C GLU A 182 1.20 -12.10 -14.22
N ARG A 183 1.73 -11.18 -15.02
CA ARG A 183 0.98 -10.58 -16.12
C ARG A 183 0.66 -11.57 -17.23
N ALA A 184 1.61 -12.40 -17.62
CA ALA A 184 1.40 -13.45 -18.60
C ALA A 184 0.34 -14.46 -18.12
N GLU A 185 0.46 -14.91 -16.87
CA GLU A 185 -0.56 -15.77 -16.23
C GLU A 185 -1.94 -15.09 -16.23
N GLY A 186 -2.00 -13.81 -15.87
CA GLY A 186 -3.26 -13.05 -15.86
C GLY A 186 -3.94 -13.01 -17.21
N LEU A 187 -3.22 -12.82 -18.30
CA LEU A 187 -3.77 -12.83 -19.65
C LEU A 187 -4.44 -14.17 -20.00
N GLU A 188 -3.83 -15.30 -19.61
CA GLU A 188 -4.44 -16.61 -19.82
C GLU A 188 -5.71 -16.81 -18.98
N ILE A 189 -5.71 -16.36 -17.73
CA ILE A 189 -6.89 -16.42 -16.86
C ILE A 189 -8.04 -15.57 -17.43
N VAL A 190 -7.75 -14.35 -17.89
CA VAL A 190 -8.76 -13.44 -18.47
C VAL A 190 -9.41 -14.05 -19.70
N ARG A 191 -8.65 -14.71 -20.58
CA ARG A 191 -9.17 -15.37 -21.78
C ARG A 191 -10.13 -16.52 -21.48
N GLN A 192 -9.95 -17.18 -20.34
CA GLN A 192 -10.73 -18.36 -19.94
C GLN A 192 -11.88 -18.02 -18.99
N LYS A 193 -11.81 -16.84 -18.35
CA LYS A 193 -12.77 -16.44 -17.32
C LYS A 193 -14.15 -16.19 -17.94
N GLN A 194 -15.16 -16.82 -17.35
CA GLN A 194 -16.54 -16.66 -17.76
C GLN A 194 -17.33 -15.83 -16.76
N TYR A 195 -18.13 -14.90 -17.26
CA TYR A 195 -18.96 -14.01 -16.45
C TYR A 195 -20.43 -14.44 -16.56
N VAL A 196 -20.70 -15.59 -15.98
CA VAL A 196 -22.07 -16.12 -15.87
C VAL A 196 -22.56 -16.01 -14.43
N PRO A 197 -23.86 -15.76 -14.17
CA PRO A 197 -24.39 -15.88 -12.81
C PRO A 197 -24.14 -17.30 -12.29
N LYS A 198 -23.69 -17.50 -11.11
CA LYS A 198 -23.51 -16.80 -9.86
C LYS A 198 -22.09 -16.23 -9.73
N PHE A 199 -22.01 -14.98 -9.35
CA PHE A 199 -20.73 -14.27 -9.25
C PHE A 199 -20.04 -14.45 -7.91
N THR A 200 -18.71 -14.50 -7.94
CA THR A 200 -17.84 -14.47 -6.76
C THR A 200 -17.22 -13.07 -6.64
N PHE A 201 -17.27 -12.52 -5.44
CA PHE A 201 -16.76 -11.19 -5.11
C PHE A 201 -15.55 -11.32 -4.18
N CYS A 202 -14.63 -10.38 -4.25
CA CYS A 202 -13.53 -10.31 -3.30
C CYS A 202 -13.27 -8.88 -2.83
N PHE A 203 -12.74 -8.77 -1.63
CA PHE A 203 -12.18 -7.57 -1.03
C PHE A 203 -10.81 -7.92 -0.45
N VAL A 204 -9.82 -7.04 -0.64
CA VAL A 204 -8.50 -7.19 -0.04
C VAL A 204 -8.09 -5.88 0.63
N GLY A 205 -7.95 -5.91 1.94
CA GLY A 205 -7.61 -4.72 2.73
C GLY A 205 -7.82 -4.91 4.23
N ARG A 206 -7.61 -3.84 4.98
CA ARG A 206 -7.92 -3.86 6.41
C ARG A 206 -9.42 -3.92 6.63
N LEU A 207 -9.86 -4.74 7.58
CA LEU A 207 -11.27 -4.87 7.95
C LEU A 207 -11.66 -3.71 8.88
N GLU A 208 -11.98 -2.58 8.27
CA GLU A 208 -12.37 -1.33 8.93
C GLU A 208 -13.36 -0.54 8.05
N ASP A 209 -14.16 0.35 8.65
CA ASP A 209 -15.23 1.07 7.95
C ASP A 209 -14.71 1.98 6.85
N GLU A 210 -13.55 2.60 7.07
CA GLU A 210 -12.91 3.48 6.09
C GLU A 210 -12.53 2.73 4.80
N LYS A 211 -12.29 1.41 4.88
CA LYS A 211 -12.05 0.56 3.70
C LYS A 211 -13.32 0.07 3.02
N GLY A 212 -14.48 0.34 3.63
CA GLY A 212 -15.77 0.06 3.02
C GLY A 212 -16.36 -1.31 3.32
N VAL A 213 -15.80 -2.07 4.27
CA VAL A 213 -16.31 -3.43 4.61
C VAL A 213 -17.78 -3.36 5.04
N GLN A 214 -18.13 -2.39 5.89
CA GLN A 214 -19.54 -2.20 6.32
C GLN A 214 -20.47 -2.00 5.11
N ARG A 215 -20.08 -1.18 4.13
CA ARG A 215 -20.88 -0.93 2.91
C ARG A 215 -21.04 -2.19 2.06
N ILE A 216 -20.00 -3.04 1.99
CA ILE A 216 -20.08 -4.34 1.32
C ILE A 216 -21.14 -5.18 2.02
N LEU A 217 -21.08 -5.35 3.34
CA LEU A 217 -22.06 -6.16 4.07
C LEU A 217 -23.48 -5.64 3.91
N GLU A 218 -23.69 -4.33 4.02
CA GLU A 218 -24.99 -3.68 3.82
C GLU A 218 -25.57 -3.95 2.42
N ALA A 219 -24.75 -3.85 1.38
CA ALA A 219 -25.20 -4.10 0.02
C ALA A 219 -25.70 -5.53 -0.20
N PHE A 220 -25.13 -6.51 0.52
CA PHE A 220 -25.51 -7.93 0.37
C PHE A 220 -26.50 -8.42 1.43
N THR A 221 -27.00 -7.56 2.32
CA THR A 221 -28.09 -7.93 3.25
C THR A 221 -29.47 -7.97 2.59
N GLN A 222 -29.63 -7.34 1.43
CA GLN A 222 -30.91 -7.34 0.72
C GLN A 222 -31.07 -8.66 -0.07
N ASN A 223 -32.07 -9.45 0.28
CA ASN A 223 -32.36 -10.77 -0.31
C ASN A 223 -32.52 -10.78 -1.86
N VAL A 224 -32.67 -9.61 -2.48
CA VAL A 224 -32.90 -9.47 -3.93
C VAL A 224 -31.70 -9.99 -4.75
N TYR A 225 -30.50 -10.02 -4.18
CA TYR A 225 -29.27 -10.35 -4.92
C TYR A 225 -28.74 -11.77 -4.66
N THR A 226 -29.33 -12.54 -3.76
CA THR A 226 -28.82 -13.83 -3.30
C THR A 226 -28.64 -14.86 -4.43
N HIS A 227 -29.51 -14.82 -5.44
CA HIS A 227 -29.43 -15.75 -6.58
C HIS A 227 -28.31 -15.41 -7.58
N PHE A 228 -27.73 -14.20 -7.53
CA PHE A 228 -26.58 -13.81 -8.35
C PHE A 228 -25.25 -13.99 -7.64
N VAL A 229 -25.25 -14.17 -6.30
CA VAL A 229 -24.05 -14.28 -5.49
C VAL A 229 -23.71 -15.75 -5.25
N ASN A 230 -22.47 -16.12 -5.56
CA ASN A 230 -21.90 -17.41 -5.17
C ASN A 230 -21.22 -17.28 -3.80
N GLU A 231 -20.19 -16.46 -3.74
CA GLU A 231 -19.35 -16.26 -2.56
C GLU A 231 -18.80 -14.84 -2.51
N ILE A 232 -18.51 -14.37 -1.28
CA ILE A 232 -17.85 -13.09 -1.03
C ILE A 232 -16.62 -13.37 -0.15
N HIS A 233 -15.43 -13.12 -0.67
CA HIS A 233 -14.18 -13.32 0.06
C HIS A 233 -13.67 -12.00 0.63
N LEU A 234 -13.55 -11.89 1.96
CA LEU A 234 -12.93 -10.78 2.65
C LEU A 234 -11.53 -11.19 3.14
N ILE A 235 -10.50 -10.62 2.52
CA ILE A 235 -9.10 -10.93 2.77
C ILE A 235 -8.45 -9.76 3.53
N GLY A 236 -7.82 -10.08 4.64
CA GLY A 236 -7.16 -9.16 5.55
C GLY A 236 -7.67 -9.26 6.98
N ASN A 237 -7.18 -8.40 7.84
CA ASN A 237 -7.57 -8.34 9.24
C ASN A 237 -7.79 -6.88 9.66
N GLY A 238 -8.43 -6.66 10.82
CA GLY A 238 -8.66 -5.30 11.30
C GLY A 238 -9.48 -5.30 12.60
N PRO A 239 -9.59 -4.13 13.24
CA PRO A 239 -10.19 -4.01 14.57
C PRO A 239 -11.68 -4.34 14.61
N LYS A 240 -12.35 -4.34 13.46
CA LYS A 240 -13.80 -4.62 13.34
C LYS A 240 -14.14 -6.01 12.81
N ARG A 241 -13.16 -6.89 12.72
CA ARG A 241 -13.37 -8.23 12.18
C ARG A 241 -14.47 -9.00 12.92
N GLU A 242 -14.43 -9.03 14.24
CA GLU A 242 -15.41 -9.74 15.08
C GLU A 242 -16.82 -9.21 14.90
N ASP A 243 -16.96 -7.88 14.82
CA ASP A 243 -18.25 -7.22 14.58
C ASP A 243 -18.84 -7.62 13.22
N TYR A 244 -17.99 -7.64 12.17
CA TYR A 244 -18.42 -8.03 10.83
C TYR A 244 -18.77 -9.52 10.74
N GLU A 245 -17.99 -10.39 11.39
CA GLU A 245 -18.31 -11.83 11.46
C GLU A 245 -19.64 -12.08 12.19
N ALA A 246 -19.94 -11.32 13.23
CA ALA A 246 -21.25 -11.38 13.93
C ALA A 246 -22.39 -10.97 12.99
N GLN A 247 -22.25 -9.84 12.28
CA GLN A 247 -23.27 -9.38 11.31
C GLN A 247 -23.53 -10.40 10.19
N VAL A 248 -22.47 -11.02 9.67
CA VAL A 248 -22.56 -12.01 8.61
C VAL A 248 -23.33 -13.25 9.07
N ARG A 249 -23.06 -13.71 10.31
CA ARG A 249 -23.82 -14.83 10.92
C ARG A 249 -25.28 -14.49 11.12
N GLU A 250 -25.58 -13.31 11.68
CA GLU A 250 -26.94 -12.86 11.95
C GLU A 250 -27.78 -12.74 10.67
N LYS A 251 -27.20 -12.20 9.61
CA LYS A 251 -27.89 -11.87 8.36
C LYS A 251 -27.74 -12.97 7.27
N ASN A 252 -27.06 -14.06 7.60
CA ASN A 252 -26.80 -15.20 6.70
C ASN A 252 -26.26 -14.78 5.31
N ILE A 253 -25.25 -13.90 5.30
CA ILE A 253 -24.59 -13.43 4.08
C ILE A 253 -23.51 -14.45 3.68
N PRO A 254 -23.34 -14.82 2.38
CA PRO A 254 -22.36 -15.82 1.94
C PRO A 254 -20.92 -15.25 1.92
N VAL A 255 -20.42 -14.81 3.08
CA VAL A 255 -19.09 -14.22 3.26
C VAL A 255 -18.12 -15.18 3.93
N GLN A 256 -16.92 -15.25 3.39
CA GLN A 256 -15.79 -15.99 3.96
C GLN A 256 -14.70 -14.98 4.40
N PHE A 257 -14.32 -15.01 5.69
CA PHE A 257 -13.23 -14.22 6.25
C PHE A 257 -11.94 -15.05 6.27
N HIS A 258 -10.92 -14.60 5.53
CA HIS A 258 -9.67 -15.35 5.36
C HIS A 258 -8.54 -14.92 6.31
N GLY A 259 -8.66 -13.75 6.94
CA GLY A 259 -7.51 -13.17 7.65
C GLY A 259 -6.40 -12.72 6.67
N PHE A 260 -5.18 -12.65 7.17
CA PHE A 260 -4.02 -12.41 6.31
C PHE A 260 -3.68 -13.64 5.49
N LEU A 261 -3.51 -13.45 4.19
CA LEU A 261 -3.10 -14.47 3.24
C LEU A 261 -1.76 -14.09 2.60
N SER A 262 -1.02 -15.10 2.15
CA SER A 262 0.13 -14.91 1.29
C SER A 262 -0.29 -14.34 -0.07
N ARG A 263 0.63 -13.69 -0.79
CA ARG A 263 0.38 -13.16 -2.14
C ARG A 263 -0.17 -14.23 -3.09
N LYS A 264 0.37 -15.45 -3.02
CA LYS A 264 -0.07 -16.59 -3.85
C LYS A 264 -1.54 -16.95 -3.58
N GLU A 265 -1.94 -16.98 -2.32
CA GLU A 265 -3.32 -17.27 -1.91
C GLU A 265 -4.28 -16.15 -2.32
N VAL A 266 -3.87 -14.88 -2.15
CA VAL A 266 -4.67 -13.73 -2.63
C VAL A 266 -4.90 -13.84 -4.13
N PHE A 267 -3.87 -14.15 -4.91
CA PHE A 267 -4.00 -14.32 -6.36
C PHE A 267 -4.88 -15.51 -6.75
N ALA A 268 -4.83 -16.61 -5.99
CA ALA A 268 -5.76 -17.73 -6.19
C ALA A 268 -7.23 -17.31 -6.02
N ILE A 269 -7.51 -16.39 -5.08
CA ILE A 269 -8.85 -15.82 -4.91
C ILE A 269 -9.21 -14.90 -6.09
N TYR A 270 -8.31 -14.01 -6.53
CA TYR A 270 -8.57 -13.14 -7.69
C TYR A 270 -8.90 -13.97 -8.95
N LYS A 271 -8.19 -15.07 -9.20
CA LYS A 271 -8.42 -15.95 -10.36
C LYS A 271 -9.86 -16.48 -10.43
N ARG A 272 -10.48 -16.78 -9.29
CA ARG A 272 -11.86 -17.27 -9.21
C ARG A 272 -12.92 -16.19 -8.97
N SER A 273 -12.52 -14.98 -8.58
CA SER A 273 -13.44 -13.87 -8.32
C SER A 273 -13.76 -13.10 -9.61
N HIS A 274 -14.99 -12.64 -9.75
CA HIS A 274 -15.47 -11.87 -10.89
C HIS A 274 -15.38 -10.36 -10.62
N PHE A 275 -15.54 -9.95 -9.35
CA PHE A 275 -15.54 -8.55 -8.96
C PHE A 275 -14.61 -8.31 -7.77
N LEU A 276 -13.88 -7.19 -7.84
CA LEU A 276 -13.20 -6.62 -6.69
C LEU A 276 -14.06 -5.50 -6.10
N LEU A 277 -14.37 -5.59 -4.83
CA LEU A 277 -15.11 -4.55 -4.11
C LEU A 277 -14.15 -3.72 -3.26
N LEU A 278 -14.08 -2.41 -3.50
CA LEU A 278 -13.30 -1.49 -2.67
C LEU A 278 -14.03 -0.14 -2.54
N PRO A 279 -15.21 -0.10 -1.88
CA PRO A 279 -15.96 1.13 -1.64
C PRO A 279 -15.36 1.92 -0.47
N SER A 280 -14.06 2.24 -0.57
CA SER A 280 -13.27 2.90 0.47
C SER A 280 -13.56 4.39 0.56
N THR A 281 -13.52 4.96 1.78
CA THR A 281 -13.44 6.40 2.02
C THR A 281 -12.05 6.81 2.53
N ALA A 282 -11.15 5.84 2.69
CA ALA A 282 -9.78 6.10 3.13
C ALA A 282 -9.02 6.92 2.08
N SER A 283 -8.27 7.90 2.53
CA SER A 283 -7.43 8.72 1.65
C SER A 283 -6.19 7.93 1.21
N GLU A 284 -6.25 7.35 0.03
CA GLU A 284 -5.18 6.56 -0.59
C GLU A 284 -4.69 7.21 -1.89
N GLY A 285 -3.51 6.80 -2.37
CA GLY A 285 -3.03 7.15 -3.70
C GLY A 285 -3.77 6.35 -4.78
N PHE A 286 -3.17 5.22 -5.19
CA PHE A 286 -3.82 4.20 -6.01
C PHE A 286 -3.59 2.83 -5.35
N PRO A 287 -4.65 2.16 -4.88
CA PRO A 287 -4.54 0.85 -4.23
C PRO A 287 -4.05 -0.23 -5.20
N LYS A 288 -2.92 -0.88 -4.90
CA LYS A 288 -2.33 -1.95 -5.75
C LYS A 288 -3.30 -3.11 -6.01
N VAL A 289 -4.15 -3.41 -5.04
CA VAL A 289 -5.16 -4.48 -5.11
C VAL A 289 -6.11 -4.33 -6.30
N ILE A 290 -6.37 -3.10 -6.76
CA ILE A 290 -7.18 -2.84 -7.95
C ILE A 290 -6.49 -3.41 -9.20
N ALA A 291 -5.22 -3.01 -9.44
CA ALA A 291 -4.46 -3.49 -10.59
C ALA A 291 -4.17 -4.99 -10.51
N GLU A 292 -3.91 -5.51 -9.32
CA GLU A 292 -3.69 -6.94 -9.07
C GLU A 292 -4.94 -7.76 -9.42
N ALA A 293 -6.11 -7.35 -8.96
CA ALA A 293 -7.37 -8.03 -9.24
C ALA A 293 -7.77 -7.94 -10.72
N MET A 294 -7.61 -6.76 -11.33
CA MET A 294 -7.88 -6.56 -12.77
C MET A 294 -7.00 -7.45 -13.65
N ASN A 295 -5.74 -7.68 -13.24
CA ASN A 295 -4.84 -8.59 -13.96
C ASN A 295 -5.40 -10.01 -14.09
N TYR A 296 -6.20 -10.44 -13.13
CA TYR A 296 -6.87 -11.75 -13.13
C TYR A 296 -8.35 -11.66 -13.53
N GLY A 297 -8.76 -10.58 -14.18
CA GLY A 297 -10.11 -10.41 -14.72
C GLY A 297 -11.17 -10.05 -13.68
N CYS A 298 -10.82 -9.58 -12.49
CA CYS A 298 -11.83 -9.02 -11.61
C CYS A 298 -12.24 -7.61 -12.09
N ILE A 299 -13.53 -7.39 -12.25
CA ILE A 299 -14.08 -6.07 -12.55
C ILE A 299 -14.08 -5.24 -11.25
N PRO A 300 -13.39 -4.09 -11.17
CA PRO A 300 -13.38 -3.28 -9.98
C PRO A 300 -14.68 -2.50 -9.79
N VAL A 301 -15.24 -2.57 -8.58
CA VAL A 301 -16.32 -1.72 -8.07
C VAL A 301 -15.74 -0.93 -6.91
N VAL A 302 -15.39 0.32 -7.17
CA VAL A 302 -14.48 1.09 -6.30
C VAL A 302 -14.95 2.54 -6.15
N SER A 303 -14.61 3.17 -5.02
CA SER A 303 -14.93 4.58 -4.83
C SER A 303 -14.06 5.51 -5.66
N GLN A 304 -14.63 6.63 -6.09
CA GLN A 304 -13.92 7.69 -6.82
C GLN A 304 -13.07 8.53 -5.87
N ILE A 305 -11.96 7.95 -5.38
CA ILE A 305 -11.05 8.61 -4.45
C ILE A 305 -9.68 8.79 -5.12
N SER A 306 -9.04 9.95 -4.89
CA SER A 306 -7.70 10.24 -5.35
C SER A 306 -7.54 9.99 -6.86
N SER A 307 -6.52 9.23 -7.26
CA SER A 307 -6.26 8.93 -8.68
C SER A 307 -7.08 7.75 -9.24
N ILE A 308 -7.93 7.10 -8.45
CA ILE A 308 -8.68 5.91 -8.91
C ILE A 308 -9.51 6.26 -10.16
N GLY A 309 -10.26 7.35 -10.14
CA GLY A 309 -11.09 7.79 -11.27
C GLY A 309 -10.31 8.20 -12.54
N GLN A 310 -8.96 8.27 -12.47
CA GLN A 310 -8.12 8.48 -13.67
C GLN A 310 -7.84 7.16 -14.40
N TYR A 311 -8.01 6.03 -13.75
CA TYR A 311 -7.71 4.69 -14.27
C TYR A 311 -8.94 3.80 -14.41
N ILE A 312 -9.95 4.01 -13.54
CA ILE A 312 -11.19 3.24 -13.55
C ILE A 312 -12.31 4.10 -14.13
N HIS A 313 -12.99 3.56 -15.14
CA HIS A 313 -14.09 4.18 -15.87
C HIS A 313 -15.06 3.11 -16.39
N THR A 314 -16.18 3.49 -16.92
CA THR A 314 -17.30 2.59 -17.29
C THR A 314 -16.94 1.47 -18.26
N SER A 315 -15.82 1.56 -18.99
CA SER A 315 -15.38 0.47 -19.89
C SER A 315 -14.52 -0.60 -19.20
N ASN A 316 -14.04 -0.36 -17.96
CA ASN A 316 -13.16 -1.31 -17.27
C ASN A 316 -13.51 -1.53 -15.79
N GLY A 317 -14.56 -0.87 -15.27
CA GLY A 317 -15.01 -1.00 -13.89
C GLY A 317 -16.15 -0.07 -13.56
N TYR A 318 -16.48 0.01 -12.28
CA TYR A 318 -17.55 0.87 -11.77
C TYR A 318 -17.00 1.77 -10.65
N LEU A 319 -17.33 3.07 -10.74
CA LEU A 319 -17.10 4.05 -9.68
C LEU A 319 -18.38 4.23 -8.87
N VAL A 320 -18.25 4.12 -7.54
CA VAL A 320 -19.34 4.25 -6.57
C VAL A 320 -19.06 5.33 -5.55
#